data_87e7b327f46108d2285a5c6028c07554
#
_entry.id   87e7b327f46108d2285a5c6028c07554
#
_cell.length_a   1.000
_cell.length_b   1.000
_cell.length_c   1.000
_cell.angle_alpha   90.00
_cell.angle_beta   90.00
_cell.angle_gamma   90.00
#
_symmetry.space_group_name_H-M   'P 1'
#
loop_
_entity.id
_entity.type
_entity.pdbx_description
1 polymer ?
#
loop_
_entity_poly.entity_id
_entity_poly.type
_entity_poly.pdbx_seq_one_letter_code
_entity_poly.pdbx_strand_id
1 'polypeptide(L)'
;MEDTMFLEKIAQTVADETSKIIGYQVSIADEKGYLIGVNDPARFGLFDKLSLEVIKQKKMLHWTPRDVVDLPGIFPGSSAPIIVNNKAIGAIGVIGKAEE
;
A
#
# COMPACT_ATOMS: atom_id res chain seq x y z
N MET A 1 -16.04 -1.21 10.17
CA MET A 1 -15.33 -1.04 11.46
C MET A 1 -14.52 -2.27 11.83
N GLU A 2 -15.18 -3.42 11.94
CA GLU A 2 -14.45 -4.65 12.26
C GLU A 2 -13.41 -5.01 11.20
N ASP A 3 -13.73 -4.79 9.93
CA ASP A 3 -12.82 -5.11 8.83
C ASP A 3 -11.57 -4.25 8.88
N THR A 4 -11.71 -2.95 9.20
CA THR A 4 -10.56 -2.06 9.29
C THR A 4 -9.72 -2.39 10.52
N MET A 5 -10.34 -2.76 11.64
CA MET A 5 -9.62 -3.18 12.83
C MET A 5 -8.85 -4.48 12.59
N PHE A 6 -9.46 -5.40 11.86
CA PHE A 6 -8.80 -6.65 11.50
C PHE A 6 -7.59 -6.38 10.61
N LEU A 7 -7.77 -5.50 9.63
CA LEU A 7 -6.68 -5.13 8.72
C LEU A 7 -5.50 -4.55 9.49
N GLU A 8 -5.76 -3.66 10.46
CA GLU A 8 -4.69 -3.08 11.27
C GLU A 8 -3.89 -4.16 12.01
N LYS A 9 -4.57 -5.19 12.49
CA LYS A 9 -3.89 -6.26 13.23
C LYS A 9 -2.98 -7.11 12.38
N ILE A 10 -3.35 -7.36 11.12
CA ILE A 10 -2.61 -8.29 10.28
C ILE A 10 -1.69 -7.60 9.27
N ALA A 11 -1.82 -6.28 9.10
CA ALA A 11 -1.17 -5.56 8.01
C ALA A 11 0.35 -5.80 7.98
N GLN A 12 1.02 -5.68 9.10
CA GLN A 12 2.47 -5.84 9.13
C GLN A 12 2.88 -7.27 8.79
N THR A 13 2.17 -8.26 9.33
CA THR A 13 2.47 -9.65 9.02
C THR A 13 2.25 -9.94 7.53
N VAL A 14 1.16 -9.42 6.97
CA VAL A 14 0.87 -9.61 5.54
C VAL A 14 1.95 -8.95 4.69
N ALA A 15 2.37 -7.73 5.04
CA ALA A 15 3.42 -7.04 4.29
C ALA A 15 4.71 -7.85 4.32
N ASP A 16 5.12 -8.32 5.49
CA ASP A 16 6.37 -9.07 5.65
C ASP A 16 6.33 -10.40 4.91
N GLU A 17 5.27 -11.16 5.09
CA GLU A 17 5.19 -12.49 4.47
C GLU A 17 5.02 -12.41 2.96
N THR A 18 4.22 -11.46 2.48
CA THR A 18 4.03 -11.27 1.05
C THR A 18 5.33 -10.85 0.39
N SER A 19 6.06 -9.93 1.01
CA SER A 19 7.34 -9.46 0.48
C SER A 19 8.34 -10.61 0.34
N LYS A 20 8.37 -11.53 1.29
CA LYS A 20 9.24 -12.71 1.21
C LYS A 20 8.91 -13.59 0.01
N ILE A 21 7.62 -13.72 -0.29
CA ILE A 21 7.16 -14.59 -1.37
C ILE A 21 7.47 -13.97 -2.74
N ILE A 22 7.15 -12.69 -2.92
CA ILE A 22 7.24 -12.06 -4.24
C ILE A 22 8.58 -11.37 -4.50
N GLY A 23 9.38 -11.12 -3.48
CA GLY A 23 10.69 -10.48 -3.65
C GLY A 23 10.64 -8.98 -3.91
N TYR A 24 9.53 -8.33 -3.59
CA TYR A 24 9.35 -6.88 -3.73
C TYR A 24 8.93 -6.30 -2.40
N GLN A 25 9.09 -4.99 -2.25
CA GLN A 25 8.59 -4.31 -1.06
C GLN A 25 7.08 -4.19 -1.15
N VAL A 26 6.42 -4.44 -0.03
CA VAL A 26 4.96 -4.40 0.07
C VAL A 26 4.57 -3.38 1.13
N SER A 27 3.56 -2.58 0.84
CA SER A 27 2.99 -1.66 1.81
C SER A 27 1.49 -1.86 1.87
N ILE A 28 0.94 -1.70 3.07
CA ILE A 28 -0.50 -1.79 3.27
C ILE A 28 -0.93 -0.49 3.94
N ALA A 29 -1.95 0.15 3.37
CA ALA A 29 -2.51 1.39 3.88
C ALA A 29 -3.90 1.13 4.43
N ASP A 30 -4.27 1.93 5.44
CA ASP A 30 -5.63 1.90 5.96
C ASP A 30 -6.57 2.70 5.03
N GLU A 31 -7.83 2.79 5.41
CA GLU A 31 -8.84 3.45 4.56
C GLU A 31 -8.62 4.95 4.39
N LYS A 32 -7.75 5.54 5.21
CA LYS A 32 -7.42 6.96 5.12
C LYS A 32 -6.13 7.22 4.37
N GLY A 33 -5.43 6.16 3.95
CA GLY A 33 -4.19 6.27 3.21
C GLY A 33 -2.93 6.24 4.05
N TYR A 34 -3.03 5.95 5.35
CA TYR A 34 -1.85 5.85 6.19
C TYR A 34 -1.28 4.45 6.17
N LEU A 35 0.04 4.35 6.07
CA LEU A 35 0.71 3.05 5.99
C LEU A 35 0.72 2.36 7.35
N ILE A 36 0.12 1.19 7.41
CA ILE A 36 -0.01 0.40 8.64
C ILE A 36 0.75 -0.92 8.58
N GLY A 37 1.30 -1.26 7.42
CA GLY A 37 2.17 -2.43 7.26
C GLY A 37 3.18 -2.14 6.17
N VAL A 38 4.47 -2.18 6.52
CA VAL A 38 5.55 -1.83 5.59
C VAL A 38 6.77 -2.66 5.90
N ASN A 39 7.61 -2.90 4.88
CA ASN A 39 8.88 -3.59 5.09
C ASN A 39 9.95 -2.64 5.63
N ASP A 40 9.89 -1.36 5.26
CA ASP A 40 10.80 -0.35 5.76
C ASP A 40 10.16 0.37 6.95
N PRO A 41 10.67 0.16 8.18
CA PRO A 41 10.06 0.77 9.36
C PRO A 41 9.96 2.29 9.31
N ALA A 42 10.84 2.94 8.56
CA ALA A 42 10.81 4.40 8.43
C ALA A 42 9.55 4.90 7.73
N ARG A 43 8.87 4.03 7.01
CA ARG A 43 7.65 4.40 6.29
C ARG A 43 6.38 4.17 7.08
N PHE A 44 6.48 3.50 8.21
CA PHE A 44 5.30 3.20 9.04
C PHE A 44 4.62 4.49 9.50
N GLY A 45 3.30 4.56 9.33
CA GLY A 45 2.51 5.69 9.77
C GLY A 45 2.51 6.89 8.81
N LEU A 46 3.27 6.82 7.72
CA LEU A 46 3.27 7.91 6.74
C LEU A 46 1.99 7.89 5.92
N PHE A 47 1.57 9.08 5.49
CA PHE A 47 0.45 9.21 4.58
C PHE A 47 0.90 8.92 3.15
N ASP A 48 0.20 8.03 2.47
CA ASP A 48 0.48 7.68 1.09
C ASP A 48 -0.67 8.14 0.21
N LYS A 49 -0.46 9.25 -0.48
CA LYS A 49 -1.47 9.85 -1.35
C LYS A 49 -1.96 8.88 -2.42
N LEU A 50 -1.06 8.05 -2.96
CA LEU A 50 -1.42 7.11 -4.03
C LEU A 50 -2.32 5.99 -3.51
N SER A 51 -2.08 5.53 -2.29
CA SER A 51 -2.98 4.55 -1.68
C SER A 51 -4.38 5.13 -1.51
N LEU A 52 -4.47 6.39 -1.11
CA LEU A 52 -5.78 7.03 -0.97
C LEU A 52 -6.51 7.12 -2.31
N GLU A 53 -5.78 7.43 -3.39
CA GLU A 53 -6.37 7.46 -4.73
C GLU A 53 -6.94 6.11 -5.14
N VAL A 54 -6.17 5.05 -4.88
CA VAL A 54 -6.61 3.68 -5.17
C VAL A 54 -7.89 3.36 -4.42
N ILE A 55 -7.95 3.74 -3.15
CA ILE A 55 -9.13 3.52 -2.31
C ILE A 55 -10.35 4.27 -2.87
N LYS A 56 -10.17 5.53 -3.22
CA LYS A 56 -11.25 6.35 -3.76
C LYS A 56 -11.78 5.83 -5.08
N GLN A 57 -10.90 5.40 -5.96
CA GLN A 57 -11.27 4.93 -7.28
C GLN A 57 -11.70 3.47 -7.30
N LYS A 58 -11.41 2.73 -6.23
CA LYS A 58 -11.72 1.30 -6.09
C LYS A 58 -11.19 0.47 -7.26
N LYS A 59 -10.00 0.81 -7.75
CA LYS A 59 -9.38 0.07 -8.84
C LYS A 59 -7.87 0.09 -8.71
N MET A 60 -7.23 -0.91 -9.30
CA MET A 60 -5.78 -0.99 -9.32
C MET A 60 -5.20 0.15 -10.16
N LEU A 61 -4.14 0.77 -9.66
CA LEU A 61 -3.42 1.81 -10.37
C LEU A 61 -1.94 1.45 -10.42
N HIS A 62 -1.28 1.89 -11.49
CA HIS A 62 0.15 1.69 -11.69
C HIS A 62 0.84 3.04 -11.76
N TRP A 63 2.00 3.11 -11.14
CA TRP A 63 2.78 4.35 -11.09
C TRP A 63 4.15 4.08 -11.66
N THR A 64 4.48 4.75 -12.77
CA THR A 64 5.80 4.63 -13.39
C THR A 64 6.78 5.56 -12.68
N PRO A 65 8.10 5.40 -12.89
CA PRO A 65 9.06 6.35 -12.34
C PRO A 65 8.76 7.79 -12.75
N ARG A 66 8.28 8.00 -13.97
CA ARG A 66 7.93 9.35 -14.44
C ARG A 66 6.76 9.93 -13.66
N ASP A 67 5.77 9.10 -13.32
CA ASP A 67 4.59 9.55 -12.59
C ASP A 67 4.93 10.08 -11.20
N VAL A 68 5.99 9.56 -10.59
CA VAL A 68 6.32 9.88 -9.19
C VAL A 68 7.56 10.77 -9.05
N VAL A 69 8.13 11.24 -10.16
CA VAL A 69 9.38 12.00 -10.13
C VAL A 69 9.32 13.24 -9.25
N ASP A 70 8.18 13.91 -9.20
CA ASP A 70 7.99 15.13 -8.41
C ASP A 70 7.24 14.87 -7.08
N LEU A 71 7.15 13.61 -6.67
CA LEU A 71 6.41 13.25 -5.45
C LEU A 71 7.38 12.65 -4.43
N PRO A 72 7.90 13.48 -3.50
CA PRO A 72 8.86 12.98 -2.51
C PRO A 72 8.27 11.84 -1.67
N GLY A 73 9.08 10.81 -1.45
CA GLY A 73 8.66 9.67 -0.62
C GLY A 73 7.71 8.70 -1.28
N ILE A 74 7.38 8.93 -2.56
CA ILE A 74 6.50 8.05 -3.31
C ILE A 74 7.32 7.30 -4.35
N PHE A 75 7.11 6.01 -4.43
CA PHE A 75 7.90 5.13 -5.29
C PHE A 75 7.03 4.55 -6.41
N PRO A 76 7.64 4.25 -7.57
CA PRO A 76 6.89 3.60 -8.65
C PRO A 76 6.47 2.18 -8.23
N GLY A 77 5.36 1.73 -8.75
CA GLY A 77 4.85 0.41 -8.46
C GLY A 77 3.39 0.31 -8.79
N SER A 78 2.73 -0.65 -8.17
CA SER A 78 1.31 -0.89 -8.39
C SER A 78 0.60 -0.95 -7.05
N SER A 79 -0.62 -0.43 -7.01
CA SER A 79 -1.45 -0.48 -5.81
C SER A 79 -2.85 -0.95 -6.18
N ALA A 80 -3.44 -1.72 -5.29
CA ALA A 80 -4.79 -2.22 -5.47
C ALA A 80 -5.60 -1.98 -4.21
N PRO A 81 -6.91 -1.73 -4.34
CA PRO A 81 -7.74 -1.58 -3.15
C PRO A 81 -8.01 -2.92 -2.51
N ILE A 82 -8.12 -2.93 -1.19
CA ILE A 82 -8.56 -4.10 -0.44
C ILE A 82 -10.06 -3.90 -0.23
N ILE A 83 -10.86 -4.71 -0.92
CA ILE A 83 -12.32 -4.53 -0.92
C ILE A 83 -12.97 -5.69 -0.19
N VAL A 84 -13.80 -5.35 0.80
CA VAL A 84 -14.59 -6.31 1.56
C VAL A 84 -16.04 -5.80 1.56
N ASN A 85 -16.94 -6.65 1.10
CA ASN A 85 -18.37 -6.30 1.03
C ASN A 85 -18.61 -4.97 0.29
N ASN A 86 -17.96 -4.83 -0.87
CA ASN A 86 -18.07 -3.65 -1.74
C ASN A 86 -17.48 -2.37 -1.15
N LYS A 87 -16.79 -2.46 0.00
CA LYS A 87 -16.18 -1.30 0.63
C LYS A 87 -14.65 -1.43 0.54
N ALA A 88 -13.98 -0.37 0.14
CA ALA A 88 -12.53 -0.33 0.15
C ALA A 88 -12.08 0.00 1.58
N ILE A 89 -11.47 -0.97 2.24
CA ILE A 89 -11.03 -0.83 3.63
C ILE A 89 -9.55 -0.48 3.75
N GLY A 90 -8.84 -0.48 2.64
CA GLY A 90 -7.42 -0.17 2.61
C GLY A 90 -6.87 -0.40 1.22
N ALA A 91 -5.56 -0.39 1.12
CA ALA A 91 -4.87 -0.64 -0.15
C ALA A 91 -3.60 -1.42 0.10
N ILE A 92 -3.23 -2.23 -0.88
CA ILE A 92 -1.95 -2.93 -0.86
C ILE A 92 -1.13 -2.43 -2.05
N GLY A 93 0.12 -2.04 -1.79
CA GLY A 93 1.02 -1.55 -2.79
C GLY A 93 2.24 -2.44 -2.92
N VAL A 94 2.71 -2.61 -4.15
CA VAL A 94 3.95 -3.33 -4.44
C VAL A 94 4.86 -2.34 -5.13
N ILE A 95 5.98 -2.04 -4.49
CA ILE A 95 6.97 -1.12 -5.03
C ILE A 95 7.88 -1.92 -5.96
N GLY A 96 8.28 -1.35 -7.08
CA GLY A 96 9.19 -2.00 -8.00
C GLY A 96 10.47 -2.42 -7.31
N LYS A 97 11.25 -3.28 -7.98
CA LYS A 97 12.48 -3.78 -7.39
C LYS A 97 13.39 -2.61 -7.00
N ALA A 98 13.97 -2.73 -5.82
CA ALA A 98 14.82 -1.67 -5.31
C ALA A 98 15.99 -1.34 -6.24
N GLU A 99 16.52 -2.35 -6.93
CA GLU A 99 17.66 -2.18 -7.83
C GLU A 99 17.25 -1.63 -9.20
N GLU A 100 16.00 -1.44 -9.43
CA GLU A 100 15.50 -0.83 -10.65
C GLU A 100 15.12 0.61 -10.39
#